data_03c8ec0bba5cc9df5a6c921a587b5c4d
#
_entry.id   03c8ec0bba5cc9df5a6c921a587b5c4d
#
_cell.length_a   1.000
_cell.length_b   1.000
_cell.length_c   1.000
_cell.angle_alpha   90.00
_cell.angle_beta   90.00
_cell.angle_gamma   90.00
#
_symmetry.space_group_name_H-M   'P 1'
#
loop_
_entity.id
_entity.type
_entity.pdbx_description
1 polymer ?
#
loop_
_entity_poly.entity_id
_entity_poly.type
_entity_poly.pdbx_seq_one_letter_code
_entity_poly.pdbx_strand_id
1 'polypeptide(L)'
;MPKFSWLVLPSWLRWSAAPIEAPPLQRRNFINVQIDGIGVGLASAAAPFLPVFLVRLGATNFQVGLLTTMPAITGLLLAVAVGRFLQRQRNVVPWYGRVRVFSIMAYTFTGLVTLVVPSEHAVLVVLAIWAAATLPQTMVAISFTVVMNGVAGENGRYELMSRRWSVLGITTAVTVLLIGQVLARVGFPANYQLVFILLSAGGLISLYFSSHLVLPDREPPPPSARQPILAQLRSAIQNVRMQPAFIAFTARRFVFLSGIALAAPIFPLYLVREAHANEAAIGLISTAQTFTLVIGYWLWAGVSRARGSRLVLLSATLGLSIYPALVATTLQVEVIVLLAALSGIFQAGLDLVFFDELMKTVPSDQTALFVSIAQSLEYMSAIAAPLIGTFLADYIGLGGALLASAALRALAFLLFARGGGVGGSSSQNTVLVV
;
A
#
# COMPACT_ATOMS: atom_id res chain seq x y z
N MET A 1 -26.79 -2.31 44.90
CA MET A 1 -26.40 -3.47 44.09
C MET A 1 -25.09 -3.12 43.40
N PRO A 2 -23.96 -3.76 43.66
CA PRO A 2 -22.70 -3.47 43.03
C PRO A 2 -22.77 -3.94 41.56
N LYS A 3 -22.60 -3.01 40.63
CA LYS A 3 -22.47 -3.33 39.18
C LYS A 3 -21.20 -4.14 38.98
N PHE A 4 -21.34 -5.36 38.55
CA PHE A 4 -20.24 -6.25 38.13
C PHE A 4 -19.42 -5.60 37.01
N SER A 5 -18.34 -4.89 37.39
CA SER A 5 -17.40 -4.24 36.45
C SER A 5 -16.32 -5.18 35.87
N TRP A 6 -16.46 -6.49 36.09
CA TRP A 6 -15.42 -7.50 35.79
C TRP A 6 -15.42 -8.02 34.35
N LEU A 7 -16.39 -7.66 33.52
CA LEU A 7 -16.51 -8.13 32.14
C LEU A 7 -16.32 -7.02 31.12
N VAL A 8 -15.39 -6.12 31.38
CA VAL A 8 -14.91 -5.24 30.31
C VAL A 8 -13.90 -6.05 29.48
N LEU A 9 -14.43 -6.76 28.46
CA LEU A 9 -13.59 -7.43 27.48
C LEU A 9 -12.51 -6.47 27.00
N PRO A 10 -11.24 -6.90 26.94
CA PRO A 10 -10.16 -6.10 26.38
C PRO A 10 -10.57 -5.53 25.01
N SER A 11 -10.11 -4.33 24.68
CA SER A 11 -10.52 -3.63 23.43
C SER A 11 -10.37 -4.49 22.18
N TRP A 12 -9.38 -5.40 22.16
CA TRP A 12 -9.12 -6.33 21.06
C TRP A 12 -10.16 -7.46 20.92
N LEU A 13 -10.94 -7.77 21.97
CA LEU A 13 -12.05 -8.73 21.92
C LEU A 13 -13.41 -8.10 21.60
N ARG A 14 -13.53 -6.76 21.58
CA ARG A 14 -14.79 -6.10 21.28
C ARG A 14 -14.97 -5.95 19.78
N TRP A 15 -16.03 -6.51 19.24
CA TRP A 15 -16.34 -6.42 17.81
C TRP A 15 -16.43 -4.97 17.28
N SER A 16 -16.96 -4.04 18.06
CA SER A 16 -17.12 -2.65 17.63
C SER A 16 -15.81 -1.85 17.57
N ALA A 17 -14.79 -2.20 18.37
CA ALA A 17 -13.53 -1.45 18.51
C ALA A 17 -13.70 0.07 18.79
N ALA A 18 -14.91 0.56 19.00
CA ALA A 18 -15.17 1.96 19.30
C ALA A 18 -14.78 2.28 20.75
N PRO A 19 -14.33 3.51 21.05
CA PRO A 19 -14.12 3.97 22.43
C PRO A 19 -15.35 3.70 23.31
N ILE A 20 -15.12 3.46 24.61
CA ILE A 20 -16.21 3.08 25.54
C ILE A 20 -17.29 4.14 25.60
N GLU A 21 -16.90 5.40 25.50
CA GLU A 21 -17.77 6.57 25.58
C GLU A 21 -18.31 7.02 24.22
N ALA A 22 -17.99 6.27 23.13
CA ALA A 22 -18.40 6.65 21.78
C ALA A 22 -19.94 6.67 21.64
N PRO A 23 -20.51 7.69 20.98
CA PRO A 23 -21.93 7.76 20.66
C PRO A 23 -22.40 6.54 19.86
N PRO A 24 -23.69 6.16 19.91
CA PRO A 24 -24.22 5.02 19.15
C PRO A 24 -23.93 5.08 17.66
N LEU A 25 -23.99 6.26 17.05
CA LEU A 25 -23.68 6.50 15.66
C LEU A 25 -22.21 6.16 15.33
N GLN A 26 -21.27 6.61 16.15
CA GLN A 26 -19.85 6.31 15.97
C GLN A 26 -19.58 4.81 16.11
N ARG A 27 -20.21 4.13 17.08
CA ARG A 27 -20.10 2.66 17.20
C ARG A 27 -20.60 1.93 15.98
N ARG A 28 -21.73 2.34 15.40
CA ARG A 28 -22.25 1.80 14.15
C ARG A 28 -21.29 2.02 13.00
N ASN A 29 -20.74 3.22 12.86
CA ASN A 29 -19.75 3.53 11.84
C ASN A 29 -18.49 2.65 11.99
N PHE A 30 -18.00 2.41 13.22
CA PHE A 30 -16.87 1.52 13.46
C PHE A 30 -17.13 0.10 12.99
N ILE A 31 -18.33 -0.45 13.26
CA ILE A 31 -18.73 -1.79 12.77
C ILE A 31 -18.76 -1.81 11.23
N ASN A 32 -19.40 -0.81 10.62
CA ASN A 32 -19.47 -0.71 9.17
C ASN A 32 -18.07 -0.66 8.52
N VAL A 33 -17.11 0.05 9.12
CA VAL A 33 -15.72 0.11 8.66
C VAL A 33 -15.01 -1.25 8.80
N GLN A 34 -15.31 -2.04 9.83
CA GLN A 34 -14.72 -3.39 9.97
C GLN A 34 -15.25 -4.33 8.88
N ILE A 35 -16.57 -4.32 8.62
CA ILE A 35 -17.17 -5.17 7.59
C ILE A 35 -16.76 -4.67 6.19
N ASP A 36 -16.65 -3.35 5.98
CA ASP A 36 -16.02 -2.77 4.80
C ASP A 36 -14.60 -3.34 4.61
N GLY A 37 -13.82 -3.46 5.69
CA GLY A 37 -12.49 -4.06 5.68
C GLY A 37 -12.48 -5.52 5.19
N ILE A 38 -13.46 -6.32 5.58
CA ILE A 38 -13.63 -7.70 5.05
C ILE A 38 -13.91 -7.66 3.55
N GLY A 39 -14.85 -6.83 3.11
CA GLY A 39 -15.20 -6.71 1.69
C GLY A 39 -14.02 -6.25 0.82
N VAL A 40 -13.24 -5.28 1.32
CA VAL A 40 -12.00 -4.84 0.64
C VAL A 40 -10.96 -5.96 0.65
N GLY A 41 -10.81 -6.70 1.75
CA GLY A 41 -9.87 -7.84 1.85
C GLY A 41 -10.17 -8.93 0.83
N LEU A 42 -11.46 -9.28 0.65
CA LEU A 42 -11.90 -10.20 -0.40
C LEU A 42 -11.54 -9.68 -1.79
N ALA A 43 -11.92 -8.45 -2.12
CA ALA A 43 -11.65 -7.87 -3.44
C ALA A 43 -10.14 -7.71 -3.72
N SER A 44 -9.35 -7.34 -2.71
CA SER A 44 -7.90 -7.14 -2.82
C SER A 44 -7.13 -8.45 -3.02
N ALA A 45 -7.73 -9.59 -2.71
CA ALA A 45 -7.11 -10.90 -2.92
C ALA A 45 -6.88 -11.23 -4.42
N ALA A 46 -7.52 -10.51 -5.33
CA ALA A 46 -7.25 -10.61 -6.76
C ALA A 46 -5.93 -9.94 -7.17
N ALA A 47 -5.43 -8.96 -6.38
CA ALA A 47 -4.30 -8.11 -6.78
C ALA A 47 -3.00 -8.86 -7.10
N PRO A 48 -2.55 -9.88 -6.32
CA PRO A 48 -1.34 -10.64 -6.65
C PRO A 48 -1.44 -11.41 -7.96
N PHE A 49 -2.65 -11.80 -8.35
CA PHE A 49 -2.91 -12.62 -9.54
C PHE A 49 -3.11 -11.80 -10.81
N LEU A 50 -3.33 -10.50 -10.73
CA LEU A 50 -3.53 -9.64 -11.89
C LEU A 50 -2.31 -9.56 -12.81
N PRO A 51 -1.09 -9.28 -12.32
CA PRO A 51 0.09 -9.32 -13.18
C PRO A 51 0.38 -10.75 -13.70
N VAL A 52 0.10 -11.78 -12.90
CA VAL A 52 0.22 -13.18 -13.32
C VAL A 52 -0.73 -13.50 -14.47
N PHE A 53 -1.98 -13.04 -14.40
CA PHE A 53 -2.96 -13.17 -15.48
C PHE A 53 -2.47 -12.54 -16.78
N LEU A 54 -1.92 -11.32 -16.72
CA LEU A 54 -1.31 -10.67 -17.89
C LEU A 54 -0.15 -11.49 -18.47
N VAL A 55 0.73 -12.04 -17.62
CA VAL A 55 1.83 -12.91 -18.08
C VAL A 55 1.32 -14.17 -18.75
N ARG A 56 0.26 -14.81 -18.21
CA ARG A 56 -0.41 -15.98 -18.81
C ARG A 56 -1.08 -15.66 -20.15
N LEU A 57 -1.57 -14.42 -20.32
CA LEU A 57 -2.10 -13.92 -21.61
C LEU A 57 -0.99 -13.58 -22.62
N GLY A 58 0.30 -13.72 -22.27
CA GLY A 58 1.43 -13.42 -23.17
C GLY A 58 1.91 -11.97 -23.11
N ALA A 59 1.59 -11.20 -22.06
CA ALA A 59 2.06 -9.83 -21.91
C ALA A 59 3.60 -9.76 -21.95
N THR A 60 4.12 -8.70 -22.57
CA THR A 60 5.55 -8.37 -22.54
C THR A 60 5.98 -7.87 -21.15
N ASN A 61 7.29 -7.86 -20.88
CA ASN A 61 7.81 -7.29 -19.63
C ASN A 61 7.35 -5.83 -19.44
N PHE A 62 7.44 -5.03 -20.51
CA PHE A 62 7.00 -3.63 -20.50
C PHE A 62 5.51 -3.47 -20.16
N GLN A 63 4.63 -4.32 -20.69
CA GLN A 63 3.21 -4.29 -20.43
C GLN A 63 2.89 -4.58 -18.95
N VAL A 64 3.59 -5.52 -18.33
CA VAL A 64 3.47 -5.78 -16.88
C VAL A 64 4.02 -4.60 -16.07
N GLY A 65 5.11 -3.97 -16.53
CA GLY A 65 5.64 -2.73 -15.95
C GLY A 65 4.63 -1.58 -15.98
N LEU A 66 3.90 -1.40 -17.08
CA LEU A 66 2.85 -0.39 -17.21
C LEU A 66 1.75 -0.57 -16.16
N LEU A 67 1.31 -1.81 -15.88
CA LEU A 67 0.30 -2.08 -14.88
C LEU A 67 0.69 -1.51 -13.50
N THR A 68 1.95 -1.62 -13.12
CA THR A 68 2.46 -1.10 -11.83
C THR A 68 2.71 0.40 -11.85
N THR A 69 2.96 0.98 -13.01
CA THR A 69 3.31 2.40 -13.19
C THR A 69 2.08 3.31 -13.30
N MET A 70 1.01 2.86 -13.94
CA MET A 70 -0.20 3.67 -14.23
C MET A 70 -0.81 4.33 -12.99
N PRO A 71 -1.01 3.64 -11.82
CA PRO A 71 -1.57 4.27 -10.63
C PRO A 71 -0.70 5.40 -10.08
N ALA A 72 0.61 5.29 -10.21
CA ALA A 72 1.54 6.31 -9.75
C ALA A 72 1.50 7.57 -10.64
N ILE A 73 1.36 7.41 -11.95
CA ILE A 73 1.17 8.53 -12.90
C ILE A 73 -0.09 9.31 -12.54
N THR A 74 -1.20 8.60 -12.37
CA THR A 74 -2.49 9.22 -12.03
C THR A 74 -2.44 9.86 -10.65
N GLY A 75 -1.82 9.20 -9.66
CA GLY A 75 -1.60 9.74 -8.32
C GLY A 75 -0.81 11.05 -8.36
N LEU A 76 0.31 11.08 -9.08
CA LEU A 76 1.15 12.27 -9.18
C LEU A 76 0.42 13.46 -9.85
N LEU A 77 -0.29 13.20 -10.94
CA LEU A 77 -0.93 14.25 -11.73
C LEU A 77 -2.24 14.74 -11.12
N LEU A 78 -3.05 13.85 -10.58
CA LEU A 78 -4.44 14.14 -10.25
C LEU A 78 -4.75 14.21 -8.76
N ALA A 79 -3.86 13.76 -7.85
CA ALA A 79 -4.15 13.73 -6.43
C ALA A 79 -4.54 15.12 -5.87
N VAL A 80 -3.85 16.18 -6.30
CA VAL A 80 -4.16 17.55 -5.86
C VAL A 80 -5.51 18.02 -6.39
N ALA A 81 -5.83 17.74 -7.67
CA ALA A 81 -7.10 18.12 -8.27
C ALA A 81 -8.28 17.39 -7.62
N VAL A 82 -8.12 16.08 -7.39
CA VAL A 82 -9.08 15.23 -6.68
C VAL A 82 -9.26 15.69 -5.23
N GLY A 83 -8.17 15.98 -4.52
CA GLY A 83 -8.22 16.49 -3.14
C GLY A 83 -9.02 17.80 -3.06
N ARG A 84 -8.77 18.75 -3.96
CA ARG A 84 -9.52 20.02 -4.05
C ARG A 84 -10.99 19.80 -4.40
N PHE A 85 -11.28 18.87 -5.29
CA PHE A 85 -12.66 18.52 -5.62
C PHE A 85 -13.41 17.99 -4.40
N LEU A 86 -12.80 17.05 -3.66
CA LEU A 86 -13.41 16.45 -2.46
C LEU A 86 -13.58 17.47 -1.31
N GLN A 87 -12.64 18.40 -1.14
CA GLN A 87 -12.74 19.48 -0.14
C GLN A 87 -13.95 20.40 -0.35
N ARG A 88 -14.41 20.56 -1.58
CA ARG A 88 -15.59 21.37 -1.94
C ARG A 88 -16.91 20.65 -1.71
N GLN A 89 -16.87 19.35 -1.44
CA GLN A 89 -18.08 18.56 -1.19
C GLN A 89 -18.49 18.69 0.28
N ARG A 90 -19.77 18.96 0.54
CA ARG A 90 -20.33 18.97 1.89
C ARG A 90 -20.25 17.59 2.55
N ASN A 91 -20.49 16.56 1.76
CA ASN A 91 -20.38 15.17 2.20
C ASN A 91 -19.54 14.35 1.21
N VAL A 92 -18.48 13.71 1.71
CA VAL A 92 -17.54 12.91 0.90
C VAL A 92 -18.00 11.46 0.76
N VAL A 93 -18.86 10.95 1.66
CA VAL A 93 -19.29 9.54 1.68
C VAL A 93 -19.98 9.10 0.37
N PRO A 94 -20.92 9.87 -0.23
CA PRO A 94 -21.52 9.49 -1.50
C PRO A 94 -20.52 9.38 -2.65
N TRP A 95 -19.50 10.24 -2.69
CA TRP A 95 -18.43 10.18 -3.68
C TRP A 95 -17.55 8.97 -3.47
N TYR A 96 -17.18 8.68 -2.22
CA TYR A 96 -16.42 7.49 -1.85
C TYR A 96 -17.10 6.20 -2.32
N GLY A 97 -18.43 6.07 -2.12
CA GLY A 97 -19.20 4.94 -2.62
C GLY A 97 -19.23 4.85 -4.16
N ARG A 98 -19.54 5.97 -4.86
CA ARG A 98 -19.65 5.98 -6.32
C ARG A 98 -18.34 5.59 -7.00
N VAL A 99 -17.21 6.17 -6.60
CA VAL A 99 -15.91 5.86 -7.23
C VAL A 99 -15.47 4.43 -6.93
N ARG A 100 -15.88 3.87 -5.82
CA ARG A 100 -15.62 2.47 -5.47
C ARG A 100 -16.30 1.49 -6.43
N VAL A 101 -17.50 1.78 -6.91
CA VAL A 101 -18.16 0.99 -7.93
C VAL A 101 -17.29 0.83 -9.17
N PHE A 102 -16.72 1.93 -9.67
CA PHE A 102 -15.84 1.88 -10.85
C PHE A 102 -14.58 1.05 -10.60
N SER A 103 -14.01 1.11 -9.39
CA SER A 103 -12.85 0.28 -9.03
C SER A 103 -13.19 -1.21 -8.98
N ILE A 104 -14.39 -1.56 -8.49
CA ILE A 104 -14.90 -2.94 -8.47
C ILE A 104 -15.16 -3.44 -9.90
N MET A 105 -15.79 -2.62 -10.74
CA MET A 105 -16.07 -2.96 -12.13
C MET A 105 -14.81 -3.28 -12.93
N ALA A 106 -13.66 -2.69 -12.58
CA ALA A 106 -12.39 -3.01 -13.25
C ALA A 106 -12.02 -4.49 -13.10
N TYR A 107 -12.20 -5.09 -11.92
CA TYR A 107 -12.01 -6.54 -11.74
C TYR A 107 -13.02 -7.37 -12.52
N THR A 108 -14.31 -7.01 -12.46
CA THR A 108 -15.37 -7.67 -13.21
C THR A 108 -15.07 -7.65 -14.72
N PHE A 109 -14.75 -6.48 -15.26
CA PHE A 109 -14.41 -6.35 -16.69
C PHE A 109 -13.16 -7.14 -17.05
N THR A 110 -12.12 -7.15 -16.19
CA THR A 110 -10.93 -7.98 -16.40
C THR A 110 -11.28 -9.46 -16.51
N GLY A 111 -12.18 -9.96 -15.66
CA GLY A 111 -12.69 -11.35 -15.76
C GLY A 111 -13.46 -11.63 -17.03
N LEU A 112 -14.16 -10.63 -17.57
CA LEU A 112 -14.96 -10.80 -18.79
C LEU A 112 -14.16 -10.64 -20.09
N VAL A 113 -12.96 -10.06 -20.05
CA VAL A 113 -12.17 -9.76 -21.26
C VAL A 113 -11.98 -10.99 -22.15
N THR A 114 -11.55 -12.10 -21.58
CA THR A 114 -11.26 -13.33 -22.33
C THR A 114 -12.50 -14.06 -22.86
N LEU A 115 -13.72 -13.62 -22.48
CA LEU A 115 -14.97 -14.12 -23.05
C LEU A 115 -15.37 -13.37 -24.31
N VAL A 116 -14.97 -12.09 -24.43
CA VAL A 116 -15.50 -11.17 -25.45
C VAL A 116 -14.40 -10.74 -26.44
N VAL A 117 -13.16 -10.68 -25.97
CA VAL A 117 -12.02 -10.13 -26.72
C VAL A 117 -11.11 -11.26 -27.22
N PRO A 118 -10.69 -11.26 -28.50
CA PRO A 118 -9.69 -12.20 -29.00
C PRO A 118 -8.39 -12.14 -28.19
N SER A 119 -7.73 -13.28 -28.02
CA SER A 119 -6.54 -13.44 -27.18
C SER A 119 -5.42 -12.44 -27.51
N GLU A 120 -5.23 -12.11 -28.78
CA GLU A 120 -4.23 -11.16 -29.27
C GLU A 120 -4.43 -9.72 -28.76
N HIS A 121 -5.66 -9.32 -28.45
CA HIS A 121 -5.99 -7.98 -27.96
C HIS A 121 -6.29 -7.95 -26.44
N ALA A 122 -6.41 -9.13 -25.81
CA ALA A 122 -6.82 -9.23 -24.41
C ALA A 122 -5.93 -8.44 -23.44
N VAL A 123 -4.60 -8.51 -23.62
CA VAL A 123 -3.64 -7.77 -22.79
C VAL A 123 -3.84 -6.26 -22.89
N LEU A 124 -4.02 -5.72 -24.11
CA LEU A 124 -4.21 -4.28 -24.32
C LEU A 124 -5.52 -3.80 -23.69
N VAL A 125 -6.59 -4.59 -23.81
CA VAL A 125 -7.89 -4.26 -23.23
C VAL A 125 -7.82 -4.27 -21.70
N VAL A 126 -7.17 -5.27 -21.09
CA VAL A 126 -6.94 -5.29 -19.64
C VAL A 126 -6.15 -4.05 -19.19
N LEU A 127 -5.09 -3.70 -19.88
CA LEU A 127 -4.31 -2.49 -19.57
C LEU A 127 -5.15 -1.22 -19.71
N ALA A 128 -6.01 -1.12 -20.72
CA ALA A 128 -6.91 0.02 -20.89
C ALA A 128 -7.95 0.12 -19.76
N ILE A 129 -8.53 -1.02 -19.32
CA ILE A 129 -9.43 -1.09 -18.16
C ILE A 129 -8.71 -0.57 -16.90
N TRP A 130 -7.49 -1.05 -16.65
CA TRP A 130 -6.73 -0.65 -15.48
C TRP A 130 -6.21 0.78 -15.57
N ALA A 131 -5.84 1.29 -16.74
CA ALA A 131 -5.54 2.70 -16.96
C ALA A 131 -6.75 3.60 -16.61
N ALA A 132 -7.95 3.22 -17.08
CA ALA A 132 -9.18 3.94 -16.74
C ALA A 132 -9.52 3.85 -15.23
N ALA A 133 -9.23 2.71 -14.60
CA ALA A 133 -9.49 2.49 -13.18
C ALA A 133 -8.56 3.30 -12.23
N THR A 134 -7.42 3.79 -12.71
CA THR A 134 -6.46 4.53 -11.86
C THR A 134 -7.05 5.82 -11.30
N LEU A 135 -7.89 6.53 -12.06
CA LEU A 135 -8.56 7.74 -11.58
C LEU A 135 -9.53 7.46 -10.43
N PRO A 136 -10.52 6.56 -10.56
CA PRO A 136 -11.38 6.21 -9.42
C PRO A 136 -10.58 5.61 -8.24
N GLN A 137 -9.52 4.85 -8.46
CA GLN A 137 -8.65 4.35 -7.38
C GLN A 137 -7.97 5.49 -6.62
N THR A 138 -7.45 6.50 -7.31
CA THR A 138 -6.87 7.70 -6.69
C THR A 138 -7.93 8.44 -5.85
N MET A 139 -9.15 8.58 -6.38
CA MET A 139 -10.26 9.19 -5.65
C MET A 139 -10.66 8.36 -4.41
N VAL A 140 -10.69 7.03 -4.51
CA VAL A 140 -10.93 6.13 -3.35
C VAL A 140 -9.86 6.33 -2.29
N ALA A 141 -8.58 6.37 -2.65
CA ALA A 141 -7.48 6.51 -1.70
C ALA A 141 -7.56 7.83 -0.91
N ILE A 142 -7.85 8.95 -1.59
CA ILE A 142 -7.95 10.26 -0.95
C ILE A 142 -9.23 10.37 -0.11
N SER A 143 -10.38 9.96 -0.66
CA SER A 143 -11.65 10.01 0.06
C SER A 143 -11.66 9.06 1.27
N PHE A 144 -11.00 7.90 1.17
CA PHE A 144 -10.79 6.98 2.29
C PHE A 144 -10.16 7.68 3.50
N THR A 145 -9.05 8.39 3.29
CA THR A 145 -8.37 9.12 4.37
C THR A 145 -9.29 10.13 5.04
N VAL A 146 -10.08 10.87 4.26
CA VAL A 146 -11.03 11.87 4.76
C VAL A 146 -12.17 11.22 5.54
N VAL A 147 -12.75 10.14 5.02
CA VAL A 147 -13.86 9.39 5.64
C VAL A 147 -13.39 8.72 6.94
N MET A 148 -12.24 8.04 6.92
CA MET A 148 -11.72 7.37 8.10
C MET A 148 -11.38 8.34 9.24
N ASN A 149 -10.82 9.50 8.93
CA ASN A 149 -10.61 10.54 9.93
C ASN A 149 -11.93 11.05 10.53
N GLY A 150 -12.97 11.21 9.71
CA GLY A 150 -14.29 11.60 10.17
C GLY A 150 -14.97 10.56 11.06
N VAL A 151 -14.85 9.28 10.73
CA VAL A 151 -15.40 8.17 11.53
C VAL A 151 -14.66 8.02 12.84
N ALA A 152 -13.34 8.09 12.81
CA ALA A 152 -12.50 7.86 13.99
C ALA A 152 -12.67 8.92 15.08
N GLY A 153 -12.89 10.18 14.69
CA GLY A 153 -12.83 11.32 15.60
C GLY A 153 -11.40 11.54 16.13
N GLU A 154 -11.28 12.38 17.16
CA GLU A 154 -9.95 12.77 17.69
C GLU A 154 -9.19 11.62 18.34
N ASN A 155 -9.87 10.75 19.08
CA ASN A 155 -9.25 9.74 19.94
C ASN A 155 -9.33 8.29 19.40
N GLY A 156 -10.09 8.03 18.31
CA GLY A 156 -10.37 6.68 17.83
C GLY A 156 -9.52 6.22 16.64
N ARG A 157 -8.62 7.05 16.11
CA ARG A 157 -7.90 6.79 14.86
C ARG A 157 -7.04 5.52 14.90
N TYR A 158 -6.24 5.38 15.95
CA TYR A 158 -5.35 4.24 16.09
C TYR A 158 -6.13 2.93 16.20
N GLU A 159 -7.17 2.90 17.04
CA GLU A 159 -7.97 1.70 17.27
C GLU A 159 -8.78 1.29 16.05
N LEU A 160 -9.41 2.26 15.36
CA LEU A 160 -10.12 2.03 14.11
C LEU A 160 -9.21 1.45 13.02
N MET A 161 -8.07 2.11 12.79
CA MET A 161 -7.18 1.75 11.69
C MET A 161 -6.44 0.44 11.94
N SER A 162 -5.89 0.22 13.13
CA SER A 162 -5.19 -1.02 13.46
C SER A 162 -6.09 -2.23 13.28
N ARG A 163 -7.32 -2.14 13.76
CA ARG A 163 -8.29 -3.23 13.67
C ARG A 163 -8.75 -3.46 12.22
N ARG A 164 -9.06 -2.38 11.50
CA ARG A 164 -9.43 -2.46 10.09
C ARG A 164 -8.33 -3.11 9.26
N TRP A 165 -7.07 -2.70 9.46
CA TRP A 165 -5.94 -3.29 8.73
C TRP A 165 -5.70 -4.76 9.11
N SER A 166 -5.91 -5.13 10.38
CA SER A 166 -5.82 -6.53 10.81
C SER A 166 -6.88 -7.40 10.16
N VAL A 167 -8.15 -6.95 10.19
CA VAL A 167 -9.26 -7.67 9.56
C VAL A 167 -9.05 -7.80 8.05
N LEU A 168 -8.67 -6.71 7.38
CA LEU A 168 -8.36 -6.69 5.96
C LEU A 168 -7.21 -7.66 5.64
N GLY A 169 -6.10 -7.59 6.37
CA GLY A 169 -4.92 -8.42 6.13
C GLY A 169 -5.21 -9.91 6.31
N ILE A 170 -5.91 -10.31 7.38
CA ILE A 170 -6.30 -11.70 7.61
C ILE A 170 -7.24 -12.18 6.49
N THR A 171 -8.27 -11.37 6.16
CA THR A 171 -9.22 -11.72 5.10
C THR A 171 -8.50 -11.88 3.76
N THR A 172 -7.61 -10.95 3.41
CA THR A 172 -6.83 -11.03 2.17
C THR A 172 -5.94 -12.27 2.15
N ALA A 173 -5.18 -12.54 3.21
CA ALA A 173 -4.27 -13.68 3.27
C ALA A 173 -5.01 -15.01 3.11
N VAL A 174 -6.10 -15.21 3.85
CA VAL A 174 -6.91 -16.43 3.74
C VAL A 174 -7.53 -16.56 2.35
N THR A 175 -8.05 -15.46 1.80
CA THR A 175 -8.69 -15.46 0.48
C THR A 175 -7.67 -15.73 -0.63
N VAL A 176 -6.48 -15.13 -0.59
CA VAL A 176 -5.40 -15.36 -1.57
C VAL A 176 -4.98 -16.83 -1.56
N LEU A 177 -4.85 -17.43 -0.38
CA LEU A 177 -4.51 -18.86 -0.26
C LEU A 177 -5.56 -19.75 -0.92
N LEU A 178 -6.85 -19.51 -0.62
CA LEU A 178 -7.95 -20.29 -1.17
C LEU A 178 -8.06 -20.12 -2.69
N ILE A 179 -7.93 -18.88 -3.17
CA ILE A 179 -8.00 -18.57 -4.60
C ILE A 179 -6.84 -19.18 -5.37
N GLY A 180 -5.63 -19.17 -4.84
CA GLY A 180 -4.50 -19.84 -5.45
C GLY A 180 -4.79 -21.32 -5.72
N GLN A 181 -5.47 -22.00 -4.77
CA GLN A 181 -5.89 -23.40 -4.95
C GLN A 181 -6.98 -23.56 -6.03
N VAL A 182 -7.93 -22.63 -6.11
CA VAL A 182 -8.98 -22.64 -7.16
C VAL A 182 -8.36 -22.41 -8.53
N LEU A 183 -7.47 -21.41 -8.64
CA LEU A 183 -6.79 -21.07 -9.89
C LEU A 183 -5.93 -22.23 -10.43
N ALA A 184 -5.32 -23.02 -9.54
CA ALA A 184 -4.48 -24.17 -9.91
C ALA A 184 -5.30 -25.38 -10.38
N ARG A 185 -6.59 -25.50 -9.96
CA ARG A 185 -7.44 -26.66 -10.27
C ARG A 185 -8.33 -26.46 -11.48
N VAL A 186 -8.68 -25.24 -11.81
CA VAL A 186 -9.54 -24.89 -12.95
C VAL A 186 -8.66 -24.46 -14.12
N GLY A 187 -9.03 -24.88 -15.34
CA GLY A 187 -8.24 -24.55 -16.53
C GLY A 187 -8.26 -23.07 -16.89
N PHE A 188 -7.17 -22.58 -17.44
CA PHE A 188 -7.05 -21.23 -17.99
C PHE A 188 -7.89 -21.11 -19.29
N PRO A 189 -8.59 -19.99 -19.56
CA PRO A 189 -8.70 -18.77 -18.77
C PRO A 189 -9.90 -18.75 -17.79
N ALA A 190 -10.73 -19.80 -17.74
CA ALA A 190 -11.96 -19.86 -16.95
C ALA A 190 -11.71 -19.66 -15.44
N ASN A 191 -10.57 -20.11 -14.95
CA ASN A 191 -10.16 -19.93 -13.56
C ASN A 191 -10.06 -18.44 -13.18
N TYR A 192 -9.43 -17.62 -14.00
CA TYR A 192 -9.29 -16.18 -13.75
C TYR A 192 -10.60 -15.43 -13.94
N GLN A 193 -11.42 -15.83 -14.92
CA GLN A 193 -12.77 -15.29 -15.12
C GLN A 193 -13.59 -15.46 -13.84
N LEU A 194 -13.65 -16.69 -13.33
CA LEU A 194 -14.39 -17.01 -12.12
C LEU A 194 -13.89 -16.19 -10.91
N VAL A 195 -12.59 -16.15 -10.71
CA VAL A 195 -11.98 -15.48 -9.56
C VAL A 195 -12.21 -13.97 -9.60
N PHE A 196 -11.95 -13.29 -10.71
CA PHE A 196 -12.12 -11.84 -10.79
C PHE A 196 -13.60 -11.43 -10.66
N ILE A 197 -14.52 -12.20 -11.22
CA ILE A 197 -15.98 -11.93 -11.10
C ILE A 197 -16.44 -12.21 -9.66
N LEU A 198 -16.07 -13.34 -9.04
CA LEU A 198 -16.50 -13.66 -7.68
C LEU A 198 -15.94 -12.70 -6.65
N LEU A 199 -14.65 -12.30 -6.78
CA LEU A 199 -14.05 -11.37 -5.85
C LEU A 199 -14.61 -9.95 -5.95
N SER A 200 -15.16 -9.58 -7.08
CA SER A 200 -15.89 -8.31 -7.20
C SER A 200 -17.14 -8.27 -6.29
N ALA A 201 -17.72 -9.43 -5.92
CA ALA A 201 -18.79 -9.50 -4.93
C ALA A 201 -18.32 -9.03 -3.53
N GLY A 202 -17.05 -9.29 -3.15
CA GLY A 202 -16.45 -8.71 -1.94
C GLY A 202 -16.45 -7.17 -1.99
N GLY A 203 -16.18 -6.61 -3.16
CA GLY A 203 -16.31 -5.18 -3.40
C GLY A 203 -17.74 -4.64 -3.20
N LEU A 204 -18.79 -5.40 -3.54
CA LEU A 204 -20.18 -5.01 -3.28
C LEU A 204 -20.50 -5.01 -1.79
N ILE A 205 -19.97 -5.97 -1.01
CA ILE A 205 -20.07 -5.95 0.47
C ILE A 205 -19.45 -4.66 1.00
N SER A 206 -18.23 -4.36 0.57
CA SER A 206 -17.55 -3.13 0.95
C SER A 206 -18.33 -1.88 0.55
N LEU A 207 -18.89 -1.82 -0.65
CA LEU A 207 -19.73 -0.72 -1.12
C LEU A 207 -20.95 -0.53 -0.23
N TYR A 208 -21.68 -1.60 0.08
CA TYR A 208 -22.88 -1.54 0.93
C TYR A 208 -22.55 -0.92 2.30
N PHE A 209 -21.58 -1.46 3.02
CA PHE A 209 -21.24 -0.98 4.37
C PHE A 209 -20.59 0.40 4.37
N SER A 210 -19.77 0.72 3.37
CA SER A 210 -19.16 2.05 3.26
C SER A 210 -20.17 3.15 2.89
N SER A 211 -21.22 2.83 2.13
CA SER A 211 -22.30 3.77 1.81
C SER A 211 -23.21 4.10 3.01
N HIS A 212 -23.24 3.22 4.02
CA HIS A 212 -23.99 3.42 5.26
C HIS A 212 -23.21 4.15 6.36
N LEU A 213 -22.01 4.66 6.04
CA LEU A 213 -21.29 5.55 6.93
C LEU A 213 -21.98 6.91 7.00
N VAL A 214 -22.21 7.41 8.19
CA VAL A 214 -22.83 8.70 8.42
C VAL A 214 -21.81 9.64 9.03
N LEU A 215 -21.48 10.69 8.31
CA LEU A 215 -20.60 11.76 8.77
C LEU A 215 -21.35 13.08 8.77
N PRO A 216 -21.04 13.99 9.73
CA PRO A 216 -21.62 15.32 9.68
C PRO A 216 -21.20 16.06 8.42
N ASP A 217 -22.13 16.83 7.88
CA ASP A 217 -21.84 17.70 6.75
C ASP A 217 -20.80 18.75 7.15
N ARG A 218 -19.86 19.02 6.25
CA ARG A 218 -18.80 20.01 6.44
C ARG A 218 -19.12 21.27 5.65
N GLU A 219 -18.87 22.41 6.25
CA GLU A 219 -18.85 23.65 5.47
C GLU A 219 -17.61 23.65 4.55
N PRO A 220 -17.80 23.83 3.24
CA PRO A 220 -16.66 23.95 2.34
C PRO A 220 -15.80 25.16 2.76
N PRO A 221 -14.46 25.00 2.76
CA PRO A 221 -13.58 26.10 3.08
C PRO A 221 -13.82 27.28 2.13
N PRO A 222 -13.75 28.53 2.62
CA PRO A 222 -13.91 29.71 1.78
C PRO A 222 -12.88 29.64 0.63
N PRO A 223 -13.21 30.21 -0.56
CA PRO A 223 -12.27 30.20 -1.67
C PRO A 223 -11.01 30.98 -1.29
N SER A 224 -9.96 30.25 -0.94
CA SER A 224 -8.66 30.85 -0.60
C SER A 224 -8.10 31.58 -1.82
N ALA A 225 -7.49 32.75 -1.60
CA ALA A 225 -6.80 33.51 -2.63
C ALA A 225 -5.79 32.60 -3.34
N ARG A 226 -5.97 32.45 -4.66
CA ARG A 226 -5.13 31.56 -5.49
C ARG A 226 -3.72 32.16 -5.58
N GLN A 227 -2.81 31.72 -4.76
CA GLN A 227 -1.41 31.98 -5.05
C GLN A 227 -1.02 31.27 -6.35
N PRO A 228 -0.26 31.90 -7.24
CA PRO A 228 0.24 31.25 -8.46
C PRO A 228 0.99 29.95 -8.11
N ILE A 229 0.74 28.87 -8.84
CA ILE A 229 1.38 27.55 -8.61
C ILE A 229 2.92 27.68 -8.54
N LEU A 230 3.50 28.52 -9.39
CA LEU A 230 4.94 28.78 -9.40
C LEU A 230 5.44 29.43 -8.11
N ALA A 231 4.67 30.34 -7.51
CA ALA A 231 5.03 30.95 -6.22
C ALA A 231 4.97 29.92 -5.08
N GLN A 232 3.94 29.06 -5.10
CA GLN A 232 3.83 27.95 -4.13
C GLN A 232 4.99 26.96 -4.27
N LEU A 233 5.37 26.58 -5.50
CA LEU A 233 6.51 25.70 -5.76
C LEU A 233 7.83 26.33 -5.32
N ARG A 234 8.02 27.63 -5.61
CA ARG A 234 9.25 28.33 -5.22
C ARG A 234 9.39 28.41 -3.70
N SER A 235 8.33 28.73 -2.98
CA SER A 235 8.33 28.76 -1.52
C SER A 235 8.55 27.36 -0.94
N ALA A 236 7.93 26.32 -1.52
CA ALA A 236 8.12 24.93 -1.11
C ALA A 236 9.60 24.48 -1.26
N ILE A 237 10.21 24.76 -2.41
CA ILE A 237 11.64 24.46 -2.66
C ILE A 237 12.53 25.20 -1.67
N GLN A 238 12.25 26.46 -1.38
CA GLN A 238 13.00 27.25 -0.43
C GLN A 238 12.90 26.70 0.99
N ASN A 239 11.70 26.32 1.44
CA ASN A 239 11.47 25.71 2.74
C ASN A 239 12.19 24.36 2.86
N VAL A 240 12.15 23.52 1.82
CA VAL A 240 12.85 22.22 1.81
C VAL A 240 14.36 22.41 1.91
N ARG A 241 14.94 23.38 1.20
CA ARG A 241 16.39 23.67 1.27
C ARG A 241 16.87 24.01 2.68
N MET A 242 16.02 24.55 3.51
CA MET A 242 16.31 24.89 4.90
C MET A 242 16.30 23.66 5.85
N GLN A 243 15.91 22.48 5.33
CA GLN A 243 15.79 21.25 6.12
C GLN A 243 16.72 20.14 5.59
N PRO A 244 18.04 20.21 5.87
CA PRO A 244 19.00 19.25 5.32
C PRO A 244 18.75 17.81 5.80
N ALA A 245 18.21 17.63 7.00
CA ALA A 245 17.84 16.32 7.52
C ALA A 245 16.75 15.65 6.69
N PHE A 246 15.70 16.40 6.31
CA PHE A 246 14.64 15.93 5.44
C PHE A 246 15.17 15.55 4.04
N ILE A 247 16.00 16.41 3.45
CA ILE A 247 16.59 16.14 2.12
C ILE A 247 17.42 14.86 2.17
N ALA A 248 18.29 14.72 3.16
CA ALA A 248 19.17 13.57 3.30
C ALA A 248 18.37 12.26 3.51
N PHE A 249 17.34 12.28 4.37
CA PHE A 249 16.49 11.12 4.60
C PHE A 249 15.68 10.78 3.36
N THR A 250 15.00 11.75 2.77
CA THR A 250 14.11 11.54 1.62
C THR A 250 14.87 11.08 0.36
N ALA A 251 16.11 11.59 0.14
CA ALA A 251 16.96 11.11 -0.95
C ALA A 251 17.32 9.62 -0.78
N ARG A 252 17.73 9.20 0.43
CA ARG A 252 18.05 7.80 0.73
C ARG A 252 16.81 6.90 0.59
N ARG A 253 15.66 7.39 1.11
CA ARG A 253 14.35 6.72 0.97
C ARG A 253 13.98 6.57 -0.50
N PHE A 254 14.18 7.59 -1.32
CA PHE A 254 13.91 7.54 -2.77
C PHE A 254 14.71 6.44 -3.47
N VAL A 255 16.03 6.34 -3.20
CA VAL A 255 16.89 5.29 -3.76
C VAL A 255 16.38 3.91 -3.35
N PHE A 256 16.03 3.71 -2.07
CA PHE A 256 15.51 2.43 -1.57
C PHE A 256 14.18 2.04 -2.22
N LEU A 257 13.23 2.97 -2.27
CA LEU A 257 11.91 2.75 -2.87
C LEU A 257 12.02 2.53 -4.39
N SER A 258 12.98 3.16 -5.06
CA SER A 258 13.28 2.87 -6.48
C SER A 258 13.75 1.44 -6.67
N GLY A 259 14.54 0.90 -5.76
CA GLY A 259 14.90 -0.51 -5.77
C GLY A 259 13.69 -1.43 -5.57
N ILE A 260 12.76 -1.08 -4.67
CA ILE A 260 11.50 -1.84 -4.48
C ILE A 260 10.65 -1.79 -5.75
N ALA A 261 10.42 -0.60 -6.28
CA ALA A 261 9.56 -0.39 -7.45
C ALA A 261 10.12 -1.07 -8.71
N LEU A 262 11.45 -1.10 -8.87
CA LEU A 262 12.12 -1.80 -9.97
C LEU A 262 11.77 -3.29 -10.01
N ALA A 263 11.76 -3.94 -8.85
CA ALA A 263 11.47 -5.38 -8.77
C ALA A 263 9.96 -5.69 -8.80
N ALA A 264 9.08 -4.72 -8.60
CA ALA A 264 7.64 -4.96 -8.50
C ALA A 264 7.05 -5.72 -9.70
N PRO A 265 7.30 -5.35 -10.97
CA PRO A 265 6.85 -6.13 -12.13
C PRO A 265 7.69 -7.39 -12.37
N ILE A 266 8.95 -7.42 -11.88
CA ILE A 266 9.88 -8.52 -12.17
C ILE A 266 9.53 -9.78 -11.37
N PHE A 267 9.08 -9.65 -10.11
CA PHE A 267 8.71 -10.80 -9.30
C PHE A 267 7.64 -11.69 -9.96
N PRO A 268 6.47 -11.20 -10.37
CA PRO A 268 5.48 -12.05 -11.04
C PRO A 268 5.99 -12.62 -12.36
N LEU A 269 6.78 -11.88 -13.13
CA LEU A 269 7.43 -12.38 -14.35
C LEU A 269 8.40 -13.53 -14.03
N TYR A 270 9.26 -13.37 -13.05
CA TYR A 270 10.23 -14.38 -12.61
C TYR A 270 9.53 -15.65 -12.11
N LEU A 271 8.52 -15.50 -11.26
CA LEU A 271 7.78 -16.64 -10.72
C LEU A 271 7.10 -17.46 -11.83
N VAL A 272 6.51 -16.80 -12.83
CA VAL A 272 5.78 -17.49 -13.90
C VAL A 272 6.72 -18.05 -14.97
N ARG A 273 7.73 -17.28 -15.41
CA ARG A 273 8.55 -17.63 -16.58
C ARG A 273 9.79 -18.44 -16.24
N GLU A 274 10.45 -18.16 -15.13
CA GLU A 274 11.69 -18.83 -14.75
C GLU A 274 11.46 -19.90 -13.67
N ALA A 275 10.75 -19.58 -12.58
CA ALA A 275 10.46 -20.55 -11.52
C ALA A 275 9.29 -21.49 -11.85
N HIS A 276 8.57 -21.26 -12.97
CA HIS A 276 7.39 -22.04 -13.38
C HIS A 276 6.37 -22.28 -12.27
N ALA A 277 6.23 -21.30 -11.36
CA ALA A 277 5.32 -21.38 -10.26
C ALA A 277 3.87 -21.40 -10.75
N ASN A 278 3.09 -22.31 -10.20
CA ASN A 278 1.64 -22.31 -10.41
C ASN A 278 0.96 -21.30 -9.50
N GLU A 279 -0.31 -21.07 -9.74
CA GLU A 279 -1.11 -20.07 -9.00
C GLU A 279 -1.27 -20.42 -7.52
N ALA A 280 -1.27 -21.72 -7.16
CA ALA A 280 -1.28 -22.14 -5.76
C ALA A 280 0.01 -21.72 -5.03
N ALA A 281 1.15 -21.89 -5.68
CA ALA A 281 2.45 -21.46 -5.16
C ALA A 281 2.52 -19.94 -5.01
N ILE A 282 2.04 -19.19 -6.00
CA ILE A 282 1.98 -17.71 -5.96
C ILE A 282 1.05 -17.25 -4.82
N GLY A 283 -0.09 -17.91 -4.65
CA GLY A 283 -0.98 -17.68 -3.53
C GLY A 283 -0.31 -17.95 -2.18
N LEU A 284 0.45 -19.04 -2.06
CA LEU A 284 1.18 -19.39 -0.85
C LEU A 284 2.31 -18.37 -0.54
N ILE A 285 3.08 -17.95 -1.54
CA ILE A 285 4.12 -16.92 -1.42
C ILE A 285 3.51 -15.62 -0.86
N SER A 286 2.42 -15.13 -1.48
CA SER A 286 1.75 -13.91 -1.07
C SER A 286 1.14 -14.01 0.32
N THR A 287 0.54 -15.16 0.66
CA THR A 287 -0.03 -15.43 1.99
C THR A 287 1.04 -15.48 3.06
N ALA A 288 2.15 -16.19 2.82
CA ALA A 288 3.27 -16.31 3.74
C ALA A 288 3.87 -14.92 4.04
N GLN A 289 4.08 -14.11 3.00
CA GLN A 289 4.57 -12.74 3.15
C GLN A 289 3.61 -11.87 3.96
N THR A 290 2.31 -11.91 3.67
CA THR A 290 1.30 -11.08 4.37
C THR A 290 1.13 -11.53 5.82
N PHE A 291 1.15 -12.83 6.08
CA PHE A 291 1.03 -13.37 7.43
C PHE A 291 2.20 -12.95 8.33
N THR A 292 3.42 -13.09 7.82
CA THR A 292 4.62 -12.71 8.58
C THR A 292 4.79 -11.20 8.69
N LEU A 293 4.28 -10.41 7.74
CA LEU A 293 4.20 -8.95 7.84
C LEU A 293 3.36 -8.53 9.05
N VAL A 294 2.21 -9.17 9.28
CA VAL A 294 1.38 -8.89 10.47
C VAL A 294 2.15 -9.19 11.77
N ILE A 295 2.83 -10.33 11.83
CA ILE A 295 3.70 -10.68 12.97
C ILE A 295 4.82 -9.65 13.12
N GLY A 296 5.42 -9.24 12.01
CA GLY A 296 6.51 -8.27 11.96
C GLY A 296 6.15 -6.92 12.56
N TYR A 297 4.92 -6.43 12.39
CA TYR A 297 4.49 -5.18 13.03
C TYR A 297 4.57 -5.23 14.55
N TRP A 298 4.18 -6.35 15.17
CA TRP A 298 4.27 -6.54 16.62
C TRP A 298 5.73 -6.62 17.08
N LEU A 299 6.52 -7.39 16.37
CA LEU A 299 7.94 -7.58 16.67
C LEU A 299 8.70 -6.25 16.60
N TRP A 300 8.61 -5.52 15.51
CA TRP A 300 9.36 -4.30 15.29
C TRP A 300 8.88 -3.13 16.14
N ALA A 301 7.59 -3.06 16.48
CA ALA A 301 7.10 -2.09 17.44
C ALA A 301 7.73 -2.30 18.84
N GLY A 302 7.94 -3.54 19.26
CA GLY A 302 8.66 -3.89 20.48
C GLY A 302 10.15 -3.53 20.41
N VAL A 303 10.81 -3.93 19.33
CA VAL A 303 12.25 -3.66 19.11
C VAL A 303 12.53 -2.16 19.02
N SER A 304 11.69 -1.40 18.32
CA SER A 304 11.82 0.05 18.18
C SER A 304 11.77 0.76 19.53
N ARG A 305 10.85 0.34 20.42
CA ARG A 305 10.77 0.89 21.78
C ARG A 305 11.96 0.52 22.65
N ALA A 306 12.49 -0.70 22.51
CA ALA A 306 13.57 -1.20 23.35
C ALA A 306 14.96 -0.75 22.89
N ARG A 307 15.20 -0.67 21.58
CA ARG A 307 16.54 -0.47 20.99
C ARG A 307 16.63 0.69 20.00
N GLY A 308 15.54 1.44 19.83
CA GLY A 308 15.45 2.61 18.95
C GLY A 308 15.16 2.26 17.48
N SER A 309 14.68 3.27 16.74
CA SER A 309 14.28 3.18 15.33
C SER A 309 15.45 2.90 14.37
N ARG A 310 16.69 3.30 14.75
CA ARG A 310 17.87 3.09 13.89
C ARG A 310 18.18 1.61 13.66
N LEU A 311 18.07 0.78 14.69
CA LEU A 311 18.25 -0.68 14.53
C LEU A 311 17.22 -1.26 13.58
N VAL A 312 15.94 -0.86 13.72
CA VAL A 312 14.86 -1.28 12.85
C VAL A 312 15.14 -0.86 11.40
N LEU A 313 15.56 0.39 11.19
CA LEU A 313 15.88 0.92 9.87
C LEU A 313 16.96 0.09 9.17
N LEU A 314 18.07 -0.16 9.85
CA LEU A 314 19.19 -0.90 9.28
C LEU A 314 18.85 -2.37 9.05
N SER A 315 18.18 -3.02 10.00
CA SER A 315 17.78 -4.43 9.86
C SER A 315 16.77 -4.61 8.73
N ALA A 316 15.72 -3.76 8.66
CA ALA A 316 14.70 -3.85 7.64
C ALA A 316 15.25 -3.57 6.24
N THR A 317 16.06 -2.51 6.09
CA THR A 317 16.66 -2.18 4.79
C THR A 317 17.66 -3.23 4.32
N LEU A 318 18.45 -3.82 5.22
CA LEU A 318 19.38 -4.92 4.90
C LEU A 318 18.59 -6.16 4.47
N GLY A 319 17.62 -6.62 5.27
CA GLY A 319 16.84 -7.81 4.97
C GLY A 319 16.11 -7.72 3.63
N LEU A 320 15.49 -6.57 3.35
CA LEU A 320 14.82 -6.33 2.07
C LEU A 320 15.78 -6.13 0.90
N SER A 321 17.04 -5.75 1.13
CA SER A 321 18.05 -5.69 0.07
C SER A 321 18.51 -7.07 -0.36
N ILE A 322 18.64 -8.00 0.58
CA ILE A 322 19.09 -9.37 0.33
C ILE A 322 17.98 -10.21 -0.36
N TYR A 323 16.72 -9.94 -0.06
CA TYR A 323 15.58 -10.73 -0.54
C TYR A 323 15.57 -10.95 -2.06
N PRO A 324 15.58 -9.92 -2.94
CA PRO A 324 15.55 -10.13 -4.38
C PRO A 324 16.83 -10.83 -4.90
N ALA A 325 17.98 -10.66 -4.24
CA ALA A 325 19.20 -11.37 -4.61
C ALA A 325 19.06 -12.88 -4.34
N LEU A 326 18.55 -13.25 -3.16
CA LEU A 326 18.32 -14.67 -2.84
C LEU A 326 17.27 -15.30 -3.75
N VAL A 327 16.20 -14.58 -4.08
CA VAL A 327 15.19 -15.10 -5.04
C VAL A 327 15.83 -15.32 -6.41
N ALA A 328 16.68 -14.42 -6.89
CA ALA A 328 17.35 -14.56 -8.17
C ALA A 328 18.30 -15.76 -8.27
N THR A 329 18.71 -16.35 -7.14
CA THR A 329 19.61 -17.50 -7.08
C THR A 329 18.90 -18.85 -6.98
N THR A 330 17.57 -18.88 -6.90
CA THR A 330 16.82 -20.13 -6.72
C THR A 330 15.57 -20.17 -7.62
N LEU A 331 15.32 -21.37 -8.15
CA LEU A 331 14.10 -21.69 -8.88
C LEU A 331 13.14 -22.56 -8.02
N GLN A 332 13.56 -22.93 -6.81
CA GLN A 332 12.77 -23.78 -5.92
C GLN A 332 11.68 -22.94 -5.24
N VAL A 333 10.43 -23.24 -5.53
CA VAL A 333 9.25 -22.50 -5.03
C VAL A 333 9.17 -22.52 -3.52
N GLU A 334 9.51 -23.65 -2.89
CA GLU A 334 9.50 -23.81 -1.43
C GLU A 334 10.48 -22.83 -0.74
N VAL A 335 11.67 -22.67 -1.35
CA VAL A 335 12.66 -21.71 -0.85
C VAL A 335 12.16 -20.28 -1.04
N ILE A 336 11.52 -19.99 -2.19
CA ILE A 336 10.94 -18.65 -2.45
C ILE A 336 9.83 -18.34 -1.44
N VAL A 337 9.00 -19.31 -1.03
CA VAL A 337 7.98 -19.15 0.03
C VAL A 337 8.63 -18.73 1.36
N LEU A 338 9.72 -19.41 1.76
CA LEU A 338 10.44 -19.08 2.99
C LEU A 338 11.07 -17.68 2.91
N LEU A 339 11.68 -17.34 1.78
CA LEU A 339 12.26 -16.01 1.56
C LEU A 339 11.20 -14.92 1.57
N ALA A 340 10.02 -15.17 0.99
CA ALA A 340 8.88 -14.26 1.02
C ALA A 340 8.35 -14.06 2.44
N ALA A 341 8.24 -15.14 3.23
CA ALA A 341 7.88 -15.06 4.64
C ALA A 341 8.87 -14.20 5.43
N LEU A 342 10.17 -14.40 5.25
CA LEU A 342 11.18 -13.55 5.90
C LEU A 342 11.09 -12.10 5.43
N SER A 343 10.86 -11.85 4.14
CA SER A 343 10.72 -10.50 3.61
C SER A 343 9.53 -9.76 4.22
N GLY A 344 8.41 -10.46 4.52
CA GLY A 344 7.25 -9.87 5.18
C GLY A 344 7.59 -9.28 6.54
N ILE A 345 8.42 -9.96 7.35
CA ILE A 345 8.89 -9.43 8.63
C ILE A 345 9.66 -8.12 8.42
N PHE A 346 10.61 -8.09 7.50
CA PHE A 346 11.41 -6.90 7.24
C PHE A 346 10.60 -5.77 6.60
N GLN A 347 9.60 -6.09 5.77
CA GLN A 347 8.68 -5.11 5.20
C GLN A 347 7.91 -4.36 6.29
N ALA A 348 7.42 -5.07 7.31
CA ALA A 348 6.75 -4.44 8.46
C ALA A 348 7.67 -3.45 9.19
N GLY A 349 8.94 -3.80 9.36
CA GLY A 349 9.92 -2.91 9.96
C GLY A 349 10.15 -1.66 9.11
N LEU A 350 10.24 -1.83 7.79
CA LEU A 350 10.41 -0.71 6.86
C LEU A 350 9.23 0.25 6.91
N ASP A 351 8.00 -0.27 6.86
CA ASP A 351 6.78 0.55 6.88
C ASP A 351 6.70 1.42 8.12
N LEU A 352 7.00 0.83 9.29
CA LEU A 352 6.99 1.56 10.56
C LEU A 352 8.09 2.62 10.63
N VAL A 353 9.32 2.24 10.27
CA VAL A 353 10.46 3.13 10.47
C VAL A 353 10.52 4.23 9.42
N PHE A 354 10.10 3.99 8.18
CA PHE A 354 10.08 5.03 7.16
C PHE A 354 9.07 6.13 7.49
N PHE A 355 7.93 5.76 8.09
CA PHE A 355 6.98 6.74 8.58
C PHE A 355 7.53 7.53 9.77
N ASP A 356 8.09 6.85 10.78
CA ASP A 356 8.62 7.46 11.99
C ASP A 356 9.79 8.41 11.70
N GLU A 357 10.77 7.96 10.91
CA GLU A 357 11.92 8.78 10.53
C GLU A 357 11.53 9.97 9.63
N LEU A 358 10.56 9.78 8.72
CA LEU A 358 10.01 10.90 7.93
C LEU A 358 9.43 11.97 8.86
N MET A 359 8.58 11.57 9.82
CA MET A 359 7.93 12.51 10.74
C MET A 359 8.93 13.25 11.63
N LYS A 360 10.06 12.63 12.01
CA LYS A 360 11.14 13.28 12.77
C LYS A 360 11.87 14.37 11.99
N THR A 361 11.88 14.29 10.66
CA THR A 361 12.58 15.26 9.79
C THR A 361 11.70 16.40 9.30
N VAL A 362 10.39 16.32 9.58
CA VAL A 362 9.39 17.26 9.07
C VAL A 362 9.03 18.30 10.15
N PRO A 363 9.10 19.61 9.86
CA PRO A 363 8.60 20.64 10.75
C PRO A 363 7.10 20.49 11.04
N SER A 364 6.69 20.65 12.30
CA SER A 364 5.30 20.43 12.74
C SER A 364 4.29 21.38 12.10
N ASP A 365 4.70 22.61 11.80
CA ASP A 365 3.90 23.65 11.18
C ASP A 365 3.70 23.46 9.65
N GLN A 366 4.58 22.65 9.00
CA GLN A 366 4.57 22.44 7.56
C GLN A 366 4.43 20.95 7.17
N THR A 367 3.94 20.12 8.07
CA THR A 367 3.85 18.66 7.89
C THR A 367 3.20 18.27 6.55
N ALA A 368 2.07 18.90 6.20
CA ALA A 368 1.37 18.57 4.96
C ALA A 368 2.20 18.84 3.69
N LEU A 369 2.97 19.92 3.67
CA LEU A 369 3.84 20.26 2.55
C LEU A 369 4.97 19.23 2.38
N PHE A 370 5.69 18.93 3.46
CA PHE A 370 6.83 18.01 3.41
C PHE A 370 6.41 16.57 3.10
N VAL A 371 5.31 16.10 3.68
CA VAL A 371 4.75 14.78 3.37
C VAL A 371 4.33 14.70 1.91
N SER A 372 3.71 15.74 1.35
CA SER A 372 3.31 15.75 -0.06
C SER A 372 4.51 15.70 -1.01
N ILE A 373 5.62 16.35 -0.67
CA ILE A 373 6.88 16.28 -1.43
C ILE A 373 7.48 14.87 -1.37
N ALA A 374 7.55 14.26 -0.17
CA ALA A 374 8.02 12.89 -0.01
C ALA A 374 7.15 11.90 -0.82
N GLN A 375 5.82 12.08 -0.82
CA GLN A 375 4.89 11.28 -1.60
C GLN A 375 5.07 11.47 -3.11
N SER A 376 5.31 12.71 -3.57
CA SER A 376 5.59 12.98 -4.99
C SER A 376 6.86 12.28 -5.46
N LEU A 377 7.91 12.26 -4.65
CA LEU A 377 9.14 11.51 -4.94
C LEU A 377 8.88 9.99 -4.98
N GLU A 378 8.04 9.48 -4.11
CA GLU A 378 7.62 8.08 -4.15
C GLU A 378 6.88 7.74 -5.45
N TYR A 379 5.96 8.60 -5.89
CA TYR A 379 5.32 8.42 -7.20
C TYR A 379 6.31 8.50 -8.36
N MET A 380 7.30 9.41 -8.33
CA MET A 380 8.35 9.46 -9.36
C MET A 380 9.14 8.16 -9.43
N SER A 381 9.50 7.60 -8.27
CA SER A 381 10.12 6.29 -8.17
C SER A 381 9.23 5.18 -8.76
N ALA A 382 7.95 5.15 -8.38
CA ALA A 382 6.98 4.16 -8.85
C ALA A 382 6.62 4.32 -10.35
N ILE A 383 6.91 5.46 -10.97
CA ILE A 383 6.77 5.67 -12.41
C ILE A 383 8.00 5.16 -13.17
N ALA A 384 9.17 5.61 -12.78
CA ALA A 384 10.40 5.36 -13.54
C ALA A 384 10.98 3.96 -13.29
N ALA A 385 11.05 3.52 -12.04
CA ALA A 385 11.79 2.32 -11.68
C ALA A 385 11.18 1.01 -12.23
N PRO A 386 9.84 0.79 -12.27
CA PRO A 386 9.28 -0.42 -12.88
C PRO A 386 9.62 -0.54 -14.37
N LEU A 387 9.57 0.58 -15.11
CA LEU A 387 9.89 0.60 -16.53
C LEU A 387 11.39 0.34 -16.77
N ILE A 388 12.26 0.92 -15.95
CA ILE A 388 13.69 0.64 -15.96
C ILE A 388 13.94 -0.85 -15.64
N GLY A 389 13.24 -1.40 -14.65
CA GLY A 389 13.36 -2.80 -14.26
C GLY A 389 12.99 -3.76 -15.38
N THR A 390 11.86 -3.50 -16.06
CA THR A 390 11.43 -4.33 -17.20
C THR A 390 12.36 -4.19 -18.40
N PHE A 391 12.87 -3.00 -18.67
CA PHE A 391 13.90 -2.78 -19.69
C PHE A 391 15.19 -3.54 -19.36
N LEU A 392 15.68 -3.46 -18.13
CA LEU A 392 16.84 -4.25 -17.70
C LEU A 392 16.60 -5.75 -17.86
N ALA A 393 15.38 -6.24 -17.54
CA ALA A 393 15.05 -7.64 -17.69
C ALA A 393 15.15 -8.14 -19.14
N ASP A 394 14.90 -7.28 -20.13
CA ASP A 394 15.05 -7.63 -21.55
C ASP A 394 16.52 -7.80 -21.97
N TYR A 395 17.47 -7.13 -21.26
CA TYR A 395 18.91 -7.20 -21.59
C TYR A 395 19.70 -8.20 -20.74
N ILE A 396 19.42 -8.25 -19.42
CA ILE A 396 20.20 -9.05 -18.47
C ILE A 396 19.40 -10.19 -17.85
N GLY A 397 18.17 -10.44 -18.35
CA GLY A 397 17.25 -11.43 -17.81
C GLY A 397 16.53 -10.98 -16.52
N LEU A 398 15.49 -11.75 -16.15
CA LEU A 398 14.68 -11.42 -14.97
C LEU A 398 15.49 -11.56 -13.67
N GLY A 399 16.30 -12.60 -13.55
CA GLY A 399 17.22 -12.77 -12.41
C GLY A 399 18.22 -11.62 -12.30
N GLY A 400 18.79 -11.15 -13.42
CA GLY A 400 19.68 -9.99 -13.47
C GLY A 400 18.99 -8.70 -13.01
N ALA A 401 17.74 -8.48 -13.40
CA ALA A 401 16.96 -7.33 -12.96
C ALA A 401 16.65 -7.38 -11.44
N LEU A 402 16.40 -8.57 -10.86
CA LEU A 402 16.28 -8.74 -9.41
C LEU A 402 17.60 -8.42 -8.69
N LEU A 403 18.74 -8.82 -9.22
CA LEU A 403 20.07 -8.47 -8.68
C LEU A 403 20.32 -6.96 -8.76
N ALA A 404 19.94 -6.29 -9.85
CA ALA A 404 20.02 -4.84 -9.97
C ALA A 404 19.15 -4.14 -8.89
N SER A 405 17.94 -4.64 -8.65
CA SER A 405 17.10 -4.17 -7.53
C SER A 405 17.79 -4.35 -6.17
N ALA A 406 18.38 -5.53 -5.94
CA ALA A 406 19.11 -5.82 -4.71
C ALA A 406 20.30 -4.85 -4.52
N ALA A 407 21.07 -4.61 -5.55
CA ALA A 407 22.21 -3.68 -5.53
C ALA A 407 21.77 -2.24 -5.21
N LEU A 408 20.67 -1.76 -5.83
CA LEU A 408 20.13 -0.43 -5.56
C LEU A 408 19.62 -0.28 -4.11
N ARG A 409 18.96 -1.32 -3.57
CA ARG A 409 18.52 -1.35 -2.16
C ARG A 409 19.73 -1.43 -1.22
N ALA A 410 20.75 -2.22 -1.54
CA ALA A 410 21.98 -2.32 -0.77
C ALA A 410 22.76 -1.00 -0.76
N LEU A 411 22.78 -0.28 -1.88
CA LEU A 411 23.33 1.08 -1.93
C LEU A 411 22.60 2.01 -0.96
N ALA A 412 21.28 1.99 -0.97
CA ALA A 412 20.48 2.79 -0.04
C ALA A 412 20.72 2.39 1.42
N PHE A 413 20.80 1.08 1.71
CA PHE A 413 21.20 0.58 3.04
C PHE A 413 22.56 1.17 3.49
N LEU A 414 23.57 1.14 2.63
CA LEU A 414 24.89 1.70 2.94
C LEU A 414 24.81 3.22 3.17
N LEU A 415 23.98 3.93 2.42
CA LEU A 415 23.74 5.36 2.63
C LEU A 415 23.04 5.65 3.98
N PHE A 416 22.11 4.78 4.42
CA PHE A 416 21.51 4.86 5.76
C PHE A 416 22.52 4.51 6.85
N ALA A 417 23.36 3.50 6.67
CA ALA A 417 24.37 3.06 7.63
C ALA A 417 25.43 4.13 7.88
N ARG A 418 25.91 4.79 6.81
CA ARG A 418 26.91 5.88 6.87
C ARG A 418 26.34 7.19 7.39
N GLY A 419 25.07 7.46 7.14
CA GLY A 419 24.41 8.65 7.66
C GLY A 419 24.17 8.47 9.16
N GLY A 420 24.86 9.25 10.00
CA GLY A 420 24.60 9.30 11.44
C GLY A 420 23.10 9.53 11.69
N GLY A 421 22.54 8.95 12.76
CA GLY A 421 21.11 9.05 13.06
C GLY A 421 20.65 10.51 13.07
N VAL A 422 19.54 10.77 12.39
CA VAL A 422 18.92 12.10 12.29
C VAL A 422 18.38 12.58 13.66
N GLY A 423 18.41 11.74 14.69
CA GLY A 423 17.87 11.99 16.03
C GLY A 423 18.88 12.28 17.15
N GLY A 424 20.11 12.74 16.85
CA GLY A 424 21.20 12.87 17.83
C GLY A 424 21.54 14.27 18.36
N SER A 425 20.67 15.29 18.21
CA SER A 425 21.05 16.63 18.71
C SER A 425 19.92 17.55 19.17
N SER A 426 18.88 17.04 19.81
CA SER A 426 17.91 17.95 20.47
C SER A 426 17.17 17.33 21.65
N SER A 427 17.92 16.83 22.65
CA SER A 427 17.36 16.61 23.99
C SER A 427 18.40 16.63 25.06
N GLN A 428 19.07 17.78 25.22
CA GLN A 428 19.74 18.17 26.47
C GLN A 428 19.59 19.68 26.64
N ASN A 429 18.42 20.15 26.95
CA ASN A 429 18.18 21.34 27.73
C ASN A 429 16.98 21.09 28.62
N THR A 430 17.14 20.18 29.56
CA THR A 430 16.30 20.17 30.77
C THR A 430 16.76 21.34 31.59
N VAL A 431 16.05 22.44 31.48
CA VAL A 431 16.15 23.54 32.45
C VAL A 431 15.58 23.00 33.75
N LEU A 432 16.47 22.68 34.67
CA LEU A 432 16.18 22.70 36.10
C LEU A 432 15.78 24.11 36.47
N VAL A 433 14.49 24.31 36.74
CA VAL A 433 14.00 25.44 37.53
C VAL A 433 13.34 24.85 38.75
N VAL A 434 13.87 25.26 39.86
CA VAL A 434 13.55 25.07 41.28
C VAL A 434 12.07 25.10 41.59
#